data_2d0f01c59aea04929b3abbca40949f4e
#
_entry.id   2d0f01c59aea04929b3abbca40949f4e
#
_cell.length_a   1.000
_cell.length_b   1.000
_cell.length_c   1.000
_cell.angle_alpha   90.00
_cell.angle_beta   90.00
_cell.angle_gamma   90.00
#
_symmetry.space_group_name_H-M   'P 1'
#
loop_
_entity.id
_entity.type
_entity.pdbx_description
1 polymer ?
#
loop_
_entity_poly.entity_id
_entity_poly.type
_entity_poly.pdbx_seq_one_letter_code
_entity_poly.pdbx_strand_id
1 'polypeptide(L)'
;MSIYNPKSLKAEEFINHEEILETIEYAEKNKRNVELIDSILNKARPQKTEHGVHCEGLTHREASVLLACDIPEKVEEMYKLANEIKQAFYGNRIVMFAPLYLSNYCVNGCVYCPYHMKNKHIKRIKLTQDQIRDEVIALQDMGHKRLAIEAGEDPVHNSIEYILESIKTIYSIQHKNGAIRRVNVNIAATTVENYRKLKEAGIGTYILFQETYNKESYLELHPTGPKHDYDYHTEAMDRAMEGGIDDVGLGVLFGLEGYQYEFAGLMMHAEHLEAVHGVGPHTISVPRVKHADDIDPEAFDNSLADDIFEKIAACIRIAVPYTGMIISTRESQEVREKMLHLGVSQISGASRTSVGGYTEEERPHDSEQFDVSDQRTLDEVVNWLMELGYIPSFCTACYREGRTGDRFMSLCKTGQIQNCCHPNALMTLCEYLVDYASEDTKKIGFELIEKELNKIPNAKAQQIARDNVDAIKSSNRRDFRF
;
A
#
# COMPACT_ATOMS: atom_id res chain seq x y z
N MET A 1 0.23 -17.22 30.46
CA MET A 1 1.02 -16.58 29.41
C MET A 1 0.79 -17.39 28.14
N SER A 2 0.33 -16.74 27.07
CA SER A 2 0.22 -17.37 25.76
C SER A 2 1.64 -17.59 25.19
N ILE A 3 1.81 -18.63 24.39
CA ILE A 3 3.08 -18.91 23.72
C ILE A 3 2.94 -18.42 22.27
N TYR A 4 3.96 -17.76 21.75
CA TYR A 4 3.99 -17.33 20.34
C TYR A 4 3.72 -18.52 19.41
N ASN A 5 2.72 -18.35 18.57
CA ASN A 5 2.33 -19.34 17.57
C ASN A 5 1.79 -18.66 16.31
N PRO A 6 2.60 -18.54 15.24
CA PRO A 6 2.17 -17.89 13.99
C PRO A 6 1.04 -18.65 13.28
N LYS A 7 0.73 -19.89 13.65
CA LYS A 7 -0.36 -20.69 13.09
C LYS A 7 -1.67 -20.59 13.87
N SER A 8 -1.68 -19.88 14.97
CA SER A 8 -2.90 -19.65 15.74
C SER A 8 -3.80 -18.61 15.06
N LEU A 9 -5.11 -18.74 15.22
CA LEU A 9 -6.10 -17.73 14.79
C LEU A 9 -6.46 -16.75 15.91
N LYS A 10 -5.76 -16.81 17.05
CA LYS A 10 -5.98 -15.91 18.17
C LYS A 10 -4.94 -14.79 18.15
N ALA A 11 -5.40 -13.57 18.16
CA ALA A 11 -4.55 -12.39 18.11
C ALA A 11 -3.40 -12.42 19.13
N GLU A 12 -3.68 -12.75 20.40
CA GLU A 12 -2.71 -12.80 21.50
C GLU A 12 -1.62 -13.89 21.35
N GLU A 13 -1.80 -14.87 20.45
CA GLU A 13 -0.84 -15.94 20.22
C GLU A 13 0.05 -15.64 19.01
N PHE A 14 -0.49 -15.06 17.93
CA PHE A 14 0.33 -14.70 16.76
C PHE A 14 0.92 -13.28 16.85
N ILE A 15 0.33 -12.37 17.61
CA ILE A 15 0.91 -11.11 18.06
C ILE A 15 1.18 -11.23 19.56
N ASN A 16 2.24 -11.96 19.88
CA ASN A 16 2.55 -12.29 21.27
C ASN A 16 3.41 -11.19 21.89
N HIS A 17 2.92 -10.58 22.97
CA HIS A 17 3.58 -9.45 23.63
C HIS A 17 4.96 -9.83 24.18
N GLU A 18 5.09 -10.97 24.83
CA GLU A 18 6.34 -11.44 25.41
C GLU A 18 7.38 -11.71 24.30
N GLU A 19 6.96 -12.34 23.21
CA GLU A 19 7.84 -12.57 22.05
C GLU A 19 8.33 -11.25 21.42
N ILE A 20 7.47 -10.22 21.34
CA ILE A 20 7.88 -8.90 20.84
C ILE A 20 8.94 -8.30 21.76
N LEU A 21 8.75 -8.33 23.09
CA LEU A 21 9.72 -7.80 24.04
C LEU A 21 11.06 -8.57 23.98
N GLU A 22 11.02 -9.89 23.91
CA GLU A 22 12.21 -10.72 23.73
C GLU A 22 12.92 -10.43 22.41
N THR A 23 12.17 -10.18 21.35
CA THR A 23 12.70 -9.82 20.03
C THR A 23 13.44 -8.49 20.08
N ILE A 24 12.87 -7.47 20.72
CA ILE A 24 13.50 -6.16 20.91
C ILE A 24 14.78 -6.30 21.73
N GLU A 25 14.73 -7.04 22.85
CA GLU A 25 15.92 -7.27 23.69
C GLU A 25 17.02 -8.01 22.91
N TYR A 26 16.65 -9.04 22.14
CA TYR A 26 17.56 -9.79 21.30
C TYR A 26 18.20 -8.90 20.22
N ALA A 27 17.41 -8.05 19.57
CA ALA A 27 17.87 -7.11 18.55
C ALA A 27 18.87 -6.09 19.14
N GLU A 28 18.55 -5.49 20.30
CA GLU A 28 19.44 -4.56 20.98
C GLU A 28 20.78 -5.19 21.39
N LYS A 29 20.78 -6.42 21.87
CA LYS A 29 22.01 -7.17 22.21
C LYS A 29 22.87 -7.46 20.98
N ASN A 30 22.27 -7.59 19.81
CA ASN A 30 22.95 -8.01 18.58
C ASN A 30 23.11 -6.90 17.55
N LYS A 31 22.73 -5.67 17.83
CA LYS A 31 22.74 -4.55 16.87
C LYS A 31 24.12 -4.20 16.28
N ARG A 32 25.21 -4.67 16.93
CA ARG A 32 26.59 -4.53 16.46
C ARG A 32 27.31 -5.87 16.23
N ASN A 33 26.57 -6.96 16.22
CA ASN A 33 27.11 -8.29 15.92
C ASN A 33 27.25 -8.44 14.40
N VAL A 34 28.42 -8.04 13.89
CA VAL A 34 28.70 -8.00 12.44
C VAL A 34 28.50 -9.37 11.79
N GLU A 35 28.97 -10.46 12.43
CA GLU A 35 28.84 -11.82 11.88
C GLU A 35 27.35 -12.22 11.70
N LEU A 36 26.52 -11.92 12.68
CA LEU A 36 25.09 -12.19 12.60
C LEU A 36 24.41 -11.31 11.54
N ILE A 37 24.73 -10.01 11.51
CA ILE A 37 24.17 -9.07 10.52
C ILE A 37 24.55 -9.52 9.10
N ASP A 38 25.80 -9.89 8.87
CA ASP A 38 26.25 -10.38 7.56
C ASP A 38 25.55 -11.68 7.17
N SER A 39 25.34 -12.59 8.12
CA SER A 39 24.57 -13.81 7.89
C SER A 39 23.13 -13.52 7.45
N ILE A 40 22.45 -12.59 8.13
CA ILE A 40 21.09 -12.19 7.82
C ILE A 40 21.02 -11.53 6.44
N LEU A 41 21.92 -10.57 6.14
CA LEU A 41 21.96 -9.91 4.84
C LEU A 41 22.25 -10.89 3.71
N ASN A 42 23.18 -11.83 3.90
CA ASN A 42 23.50 -12.83 2.90
C ASN A 42 22.34 -13.80 2.62
N LYS A 43 21.59 -14.18 3.66
CA LYS A 43 20.35 -14.98 3.55
C LYS A 43 19.32 -14.28 2.65
N ALA A 44 19.13 -12.97 2.82
CA ALA A 44 18.12 -12.19 2.12
C ALA A 44 18.51 -11.81 0.67
N ARG A 45 19.77 -11.99 0.25
CA ARG A 45 20.21 -11.58 -1.09
C ARG A 45 19.45 -12.30 -2.20
N PRO A 46 19.05 -11.57 -3.27
CA PRO A 46 18.43 -12.17 -4.44
C PRO A 46 19.35 -13.19 -5.11
N GLN A 47 18.86 -14.41 -5.25
CA GLN A 47 19.55 -15.50 -5.93
C GLN A 47 18.88 -15.79 -7.27
N LYS A 48 19.64 -15.80 -8.36
CA LYS A 48 19.13 -16.22 -9.66
C LYS A 48 18.94 -17.74 -9.67
N THR A 49 17.77 -18.16 -10.08
CA THR A 49 17.41 -19.57 -10.22
C THR A 49 17.02 -19.87 -11.67
N GLU A 50 16.85 -21.14 -12.01
CA GLU A 50 16.34 -21.58 -13.32
C GLU A 50 14.94 -21.00 -13.62
N HIS A 51 14.16 -20.70 -12.57
CA HIS A 51 12.78 -20.21 -12.67
C HIS A 51 12.63 -18.71 -12.36
N GLY A 52 13.72 -17.94 -12.29
CA GLY A 52 13.69 -16.50 -12.01
C GLY A 52 14.59 -16.10 -10.84
N VAL A 53 14.04 -15.37 -9.89
CA VAL A 53 14.76 -14.88 -8.71
C VAL A 53 14.12 -15.44 -7.45
N HIS A 54 14.93 -15.90 -6.53
CA HIS A 54 14.52 -16.30 -5.19
C HIS A 54 15.15 -15.35 -4.15
N CYS A 55 14.35 -14.87 -3.21
CA CYS A 55 14.81 -14.22 -1.99
C CYS A 55 14.17 -14.92 -0.80
N GLU A 56 14.97 -15.29 0.16
CA GLU A 56 14.47 -15.79 1.42
C GLU A 56 14.03 -14.60 2.29
N GLY A 57 12.78 -14.64 2.80
CA GLY A 57 12.30 -13.66 3.76
C GLY A 57 13.00 -13.79 5.12
N LEU A 58 12.89 -12.78 5.95
CA LEU A 58 13.45 -12.78 7.30
C LEU A 58 12.36 -13.01 8.34
N THR A 59 12.74 -13.67 9.42
CA THR A 59 11.90 -13.73 10.62
C THR A 59 11.83 -12.37 11.31
N HIS A 60 10.78 -12.16 12.13
CA HIS A 60 10.64 -10.93 12.92
C HIS A 60 11.90 -10.64 13.77
N ARG A 61 12.56 -11.68 14.34
CA ARG A 61 13.80 -11.50 15.11
C ARG A 61 14.98 -11.08 14.24
N GLU A 62 15.19 -11.70 13.08
CA GLU A 62 16.24 -11.31 12.12
C GLU A 62 16.03 -9.89 11.59
N ALA A 63 14.81 -9.57 11.20
CA ALA A 63 14.45 -8.24 10.70
C ALA A 63 14.65 -7.16 11.78
N SER A 64 14.32 -7.46 13.04
CA SER A 64 14.51 -6.54 14.16
C SER A 64 15.99 -6.30 14.49
N VAL A 65 16.87 -7.30 14.29
CA VAL A 65 18.34 -7.10 14.38
C VAL A 65 18.81 -6.10 13.34
N LEU A 66 18.35 -6.19 12.10
CA LEU A 66 18.67 -5.20 11.06
C LEU A 66 18.15 -3.82 11.43
N LEU A 67 16.92 -3.72 11.94
CA LEU A 67 16.35 -2.46 12.36
C LEU A 67 17.13 -1.81 13.51
N ALA A 68 17.60 -2.59 14.48
CA ALA A 68 18.39 -2.11 15.60
C ALA A 68 19.83 -1.74 15.21
N CYS A 69 20.37 -2.28 14.10
CA CYS A 69 21.76 -2.06 13.68
C CYS A 69 22.09 -0.57 13.56
N ASP A 70 23.16 -0.13 14.23
CA ASP A 70 23.63 1.26 14.25
C ASP A 70 25.06 1.42 13.64
N ILE A 71 25.52 0.42 12.87
CA ILE A 71 26.79 0.45 12.14
C ILE A 71 26.55 1.11 10.79
N PRO A 72 27.09 2.31 10.51
CA PRO A 72 26.76 3.07 9.30
C PRO A 72 26.96 2.29 7.99
N GLU A 73 28.07 1.55 7.88
CA GLU A 73 28.41 0.77 6.70
C GLU A 73 27.40 -0.36 6.45
N LYS A 74 26.87 -0.93 7.53
CA LYS A 74 25.83 -1.98 7.44
C LYS A 74 24.46 -1.41 7.09
N VAL A 75 24.12 -0.23 7.61
CA VAL A 75 22.91 0.49 7.22
C VAL A 75 22.94 0.85 5.73
N GLU A 76 24.08 1.33 5.22
CA GLU A 76 24.23 1.57 3.78
C GLU A 76 24.12 0.28 2.94
N GLU A 77 24.68 -0.82 3.43
CA GLU A 77 24.53 -2.13 2.79
C GLU A 77 23.08 -2.60 2.76
N MET A 78 22.33 -2.40 3.85
CA MET A 78 20.89 -2.68 3.91
C MET A 78 20.12 -1.87 2.87
N TYR A 79 20.39 -0.59 2.72
CA TYR A 79 19.73 0.28 1.74
C TYR A 79 19.98 -0.19 0.29
N LYS A 80 21.22 -0.57 -0.02
CA LYS A 80 21.58 -1.15 -1.31
C LYS A 80 20.85 -2.47 -1.55
N LEU A 81 20.81 -3.35 -0.54
CA LEU A 81 20.11 -4.63 -0.63
C LEU A 81 18.60 -4.46 -0.81
N ALA A 82 17.98 -3.52 -0.09
CA ALA A 82 16.56 -3.22 -0.26
C ALA A 82 16.22 -2.78 -1.69
N ASN A 83 17.08 -1.95 -2.29
CA ASN A 83 16.95 -1.58 -3.70
C ASN A 83 17.15 -2.77 -4.65
N GLU A 84 18.17 -3.61 -4.42
CA GLU A 84 18.42 -4.81 -5.22
C GLU A 84 17.20 -5.75 -5.21
N ILE A 85 16.60 -5.98 -4.05
CA ILE A 85 15.40 -6.80 -3.89
C ILE A 85 14.22 -6.17 -4.64
N LYS A 86 13.98 -4.85 -4.48
CA LYS A 86 12.94 -4.17 -5.24
C LYS A 86 13.12 -4.35 -6.74
N GLN A 87 14.33 -4.15 -7.24
CA GLN A 87 14.65 -4.31 -8.66
C GLN A 87 14.42 -5.75 -9.14
N ALA A 88 14.75 -6.74 -8.30
CA ALA A 88 14.56 -8.15 -8.62
C ALA A 88 13.08 -8.54 -8.78
N PHE A 89 12.17 -7.98 -7.96
CA PHE A 89 10.74 -8.31 -7.96
C PHE A 89 9.88 -7.34 -8.76
N TYR A 90 10.13 -6.05 -8.66
CA TYR A 90 9.26 -5.00 -9.20
C TYR A 90 9.90 -4.21 -10.34
N GLY A 91 11.24 -4.27 -10.48
CA GLY A 91 11.95 -3.39 -11.41
C GLY A 91 11.73 -1.92 -11.08
N ASN A 92 11.73 -1.07 -12.10
CA ASN A 92 11.53 0.37 -11.97
C ASN A 92 10.04 0.80 -11.96
N ARG A 93 9.10 -0.13 -11.89
CA ARG A 93 7.66 0.19 -11.92
C ARG A 93 7.19 0.75 -10.59
N ILE A 94 6.43 1.83 -10.66
CA ILE A 94 5.74 2.41 -9.52
C ILE A 94 4.24 2.43 -9.82
N VAL A 95 3.47 1.70 -9.02
CA VAL A 95 2.02 1.63 -9.18
C VAL A 95 1.38 2.90 -8.63
N MET A 96 0.50 3.51 -9.44
CA MET A 96 -0.22 4.73 -9.12
C MET A 96 -1.66 4.44 -8.70
N PHE A 97 -2.14 5.13 -7.67
CA PHE A 97 -3.55 5.12 -7.25
C PHE A 97 -3.95 6.46 -6.62
N ALA A 98 -5.24 6.63 -6.37
CA ALA A 98 -5.76 7.74 -5.56
C ALA A 98 -6.72 7.21 -4.49
N PRO A 99 -6.78 7.82 -3.30
CA PRO A 99 -7.84 7.55 -2.34
C PRO A 99 -9.15 8.20 -2.82
N LEU A 100 -10.29 7.61 -2.45
CA LEU A 100 -11.61 8.22 -2.60
C LEU A 100 -12.37 8.05 -1.28
N TYR A 101 -12.57 9.15 -0.59
CA TYR A 101 -13.29 9.20 0.69
C TYR A 101 -14.77 9.26 0.44
N LEU A 102 -15.49 8.18 0.80
CA LEU A 102 -16.93 8.07 0.61
C LEU A 102 -17.73 8.74 1.73
N SER A 103 -17.20 8.69 2.96
CA SER A 103 -17.89 9.22 4.15
C SER A 103 -16.93 9.38 5.33
N ASN A 104 -17.13 10.46 6.11
CA ASN A 104 -16.43 10.69 7.37
C ASN A 104 -17.34 10.46 8.60
N TYR A 105 -18.53 9.88 8.43
CA TYR A 105 -19.31 9.40 9.56
C TYR A 105 -18.59 8.25 10.24
N CYS A 106 -18.36 8.36 11.55
CA CYS A 106 -17.67 7.34 12.33
C CYS A 106 -18.21 7.31 13.76
N VAL A 107 -18.40 6.12 14.33
CA VAL A 107 -18.86 5.90 15.70
C VAL A 107 -17.72 5.63 16.68
N ASN A 108 -16.48 5.53 16.21
CA ASN A 108 -15.31 5.27 17.04
C ASN A 108 -14.77 6.55 17.69
N GLY A 109 -14.02 6.35 18.78
CA GLY A 109 -13.38 7.43 19.52
C GLY A 109 -11.86 7.49 19.35
N CYS A 110 -11.31 7.05 18.19
CA CYS A 110 -9.86 6.98 17.94
C CYS A 110 -9.19 8.35 18.13
N VAL A 111 -8.24 8.45 19.05
CA VAL A 111 -7.65 9.74 19.45
C VAL A 111 -6.69 10.36 18.42
N TYR A 112 -6.32 9.61 17.38
CA TYR A 112 -5.41 10.01 16.32
C TYR A 112 -6.12 10.30 14.98
N CYS A 113 -7.45 10.20 14.92
CA CYS A 113 -8.21 10.34 13.68
C CYS A 113 -9.25 11.46 13.80
N PRO A 114 -9.27 12.47 12.92
CA PRO A 114 -10.22 13.57 12.99
C PRO A 114 -11.69 13.13 12.80
N TYR A 115 -11.92 11.92 12.27
CA TYR A 115 -13.28 11.37 12.11
C TYR A 115 -13.86 10.83 13.42
N HIS A 116 -13.12 10.86 14.55
CA HIS A 116 -13.62 10.36 15.82
C HIS A 116 -14.94 11.05 16.23
N MET A 117 -15.82 10.30 16.88
CA MET A 117 -17.20 10.74 17.18
C MET A 117 -17.30 12.00 18.05
N LYS A 118 -16.25 12.32 18.83
CA LYS A 118 -16.21 13.49 19.70
C LYS A 118 -15.83 14.77 18.97
N ASN A 119 -15.19 14.70 17.78
CA ASN A 119 -14.89 15.88 16.98
C ASN A 119 -16.19 16.51 16.47
N LYS A 120 -16.49 17.72 16.96
CA LYS A 120 -17.69 18.51 16.58
C LYS A 120 -17.37 19.60 15.56
N HIS A 121 -16.09 19.78 15.22
CA HIS A 121 -15.65 20.81 14.27
C HIS A 121 -15.84 20.32 12.84
N ILE A 122 -15.50 19.06 12.57
CA ILE A 122 -15.60 18.49 11.23
C ILE A 122 -17.07 18.33 10.79
N LYS A 123 -17.38 18.82 9.61
CA LYS A 123 -18.68 18.58 8.99
C LYS A 123 -18.80 17.12 8.58
N ARG A 124 -19.83 16.43 9.05
CA ARG A 124 -20.11 15.05 8.65
C ARG A 124 -20.74 15.00 7.27
N ILE A 125 -20.09 14.30 6.36
CA ILE A 125 -20.47 14.16 4.96
C ILE A 125 -20.47 12.68 4.59
N LYS A 126 -21.47 12.29 3.81
CA LYS A 126 -21.55 11.00 3.11
C LYS A 126 -21.95 11.27 1.69
N LEU A 127 -21.20 10.80 0.73
CA LEU A 127 -21.50 11.00 -0.69
C LEU A 127 -22.73 10.21 -1.11
N THR A 128 -23.59 10.84 -1.89
CA THR A 128 -24.63 10.17 -2.66
C THR A 128 -24.01 9.46 -3.87
N GLN A 129 -24.74 8.54 -4.51
CA GLN A 129 -24.24 7.85 -5.70
C GLN A 129 -23.95 8.82 -6.86
N ASP A 130 -24.70 9.91 -6.98
CA ASP A 130 -24.44 10.96 -7.99
C ASP A 130 -23.17 11.73 -7.65
N GLN A 131 -22.93 12.09 -6.38
CA GLN A 131 -21.68 12.73 -5.96
C GLN A 131 -20.46 11.80 -6.16
N ILE A 132 -20.62 10.50 -5.89
CA ILE A 132 -19.56 9.50 -6.21
C ILE A 132 -19.28 9.50 -7.70
N ARG A 133 -20.30 9.60 -8.55
CA ARG A 133 -20.13 9.71 -10.01
C ARG A 133 -19.30 10.93 -10.39
N ASP A 134 -19.59 12.09 -9.82
CA ASP A 134 -18.89 13.34 -10.11
C ASP A 134 -17.41 13.24 -9.67
N GLU A 135 -17.13 12.74 -8.47
CA GLU A 135 -15.76 12.49 -7.97
C GLU A 135 -14.97 11.53 -8.88
N VAL A 136 -15.62 10.45 -9.33
CA VAL A 136 -14.98 9.47 -10.22
C VAL A 136 -14.69 10.05 -11.60
N ILE A 137 -15.58 10.91 -12.13
CA ILE A 137 -15.34 11.62 -13.39
C ILE A 137 -14.13 12.55 -13.25
N ALA A 138 -14.03 13.31 -12.15
CA ALA A 138 -12.88 14.15 -11.87
C ALA A 138 -11.57 13.34 -11.79
N LEU A 139 -11.59 12.19 -11.11
CA LEU A 139 -10.45 11.26 -11.03
C LEU A 139 -10.07 10.66 -12.39
N GLN A 140 -11.06 10.33 -13.22
CA GLN A 140 -10.82 9.84 -14.57
C GLN A 140 -10.26 10.92 -15.48
N ASP A 141 -10.68 12.19 -15.33
CA ASP A 141 -10.11 13.33 -16.07
C ASP A 141 -8.65 13.62 -15.69
N MET A 142 -8.22 13.27 -14.46
CA MET A 142 -6.81 13.28 -14.09
C MET A 142 -6.01 12.10 -14.70
N GLY A 143 -6.68 11.02 -15.09
CA GLY A 143 -6.06 9.82 -15.65
C GLY A 143 -5.96 8.62 -14.69
N HIS A 144 -6.52 8.71 -13.50
CA HIS A 144 -6.52 7.59 -12.55
C HIS A 144 -7.33 6.39 -13.08
N LYS A 145 -6.84 5.18 -12.80
CA LYS A 145 -7.46 3.89 -13.17
C LYS A 145 -7.62 2.94 -11.98
N ARG A 146 -7.06 3.30 -10.83
CA ARG A 146 -7.10 2.54 -9.58
C ARG A 146 -7.44 3.47 -8.42
N LEU A 147 -8.40 3.07 -7.60
CA LEU A 147 -8.78 3.80 -6.39
C LEU A 147 -8.58 2.92 -5.15
N ALA A 148 -8.39 3.59 -4.00
CA ALA A 148 -8.59 3.04 -2.68
C ALA A 148 -9.78 3.80 -2.06
N ILE A 149 -10.89 3.13 -1.82
CA ILE A 149 -12.05 3.75 -1.17
C ILE A 149 -11.89 3.72 0.34
N GLU A 150 -12.25 4.83 0.98
CA GLU A 150 -12.10 5.07 2.40
C GLU A 150 -13.46 5.47 3.00
N ALA A 151 -13.80 4.90 4.15
CA ALA A 151 -14.99 5.30 4.90
C ALA A 151 -14.79 5.09 6.41
N GLY A 152 -15.31 6.00 7.21
CA GLY A 152 -15.38 5.81 8.65
C GLY A 152 -16.30 4.65 9.02
N GLU A 153 -16.13 4.08 10.20
CA GLU A 153 -16.96 2.99 10.69
C GLU A 153 -18.28 3.53 11.27
N ASP A 154 -19.36 3.34 10.56
CA ASP A 154 -20.72 3.70 11.01
C ASP A 154 -21.72 2.70 10.40
N PRO A 155 -22.30 1.79 11.20
CA PRO A 155 -23.22 0.76 10.68
C PRO A 155 -24.49 1.33 10.04
N VAL A 156 -24.87 2.56 10.39
CA VAL A 156 -26.08 3.22 9.87
C VAL A 156 -25.80 3.98 8.59
N HIS A 157 -24.73 4.79 8.60
CA HIS A 157 -24.41 5.64 7.45
C HIS A 157 -23.57 4.93 6.40
N ASN A 158 -22.65 4.06 6.82
CA ASN A 158 -21.66 3.38 5.96
C ASN A 158 -21.87 1.88 5.98
N SER A 159 -23.14 1.44 5.85
CA SER A 159 -23.45 0.01 5.81
C SER A 159 -22.73 -0.71 4.65
N ILE A 160 -22.60 -2.02 4.76
CA ILE A 160 -21.96 -2.82 3.69
C ILE A 160 -22.69 -2.64 2.36
N GLU A 161 -23.99 -2.49 2.37
CA GLU A 161 -24.82 -2.27 1.16
C GLU A 161 -24.44 -0.94 0.48
N TYR A 162 -24.20 0.13 1.26
CA TYR A 162 -23.72 1.41 0.72
C TYR A 162 -22.34 1.26 0.07
N ILE A 163 -21.40 0.56 0.73
CA ILE A 163 -20.08 0.30 0.18
C ILE A 163 -20.17 -0.50 -1.14
N LEU A 164 -20.97 -1.56 -1.18
CA LEU A 164 -21.17 -2.38 -2.36
C LEU A 164 -21.82 -1.60 -3.52
N GLU A 165 -22.82 -0.78 -3.22
CA GLU A 165 -23.45 0.11 -4.20
C GLU A 165 -22.44 1.13 -4.75
N SER A 166 -21.62 1.70 -3.89
CA SER A 166 -20.56 2.65 -4.28
C SER A 166 -19.55 1.99 -5.22
N ILE A 167 -19.09 0.77 -4.91
CA ILE A 167 -18.18 0.00 -5.78
C ILE A 167 -18.83 -0.24 -7.15
N LYS A 168 -20.10 -0.65 -7.18
CA LYS A 168 -20.85 -0.85 -8.42
C LYS A 168 -20.96 0.44 -9.23
N THR A 169 -21.26 1.55 -8.58
CA THR A 169 -21.30 2.89 -9.21
C THR A 169 -19.96 3.23 -9.82
N ILE A 170 -18.87 3.12 -9.05
CA ILE A 170 -17.50 3.42 -9.52
C ILE A 170 -17.15 2.63 -10.78
N TYR A 171 -17.39 1.32 -10.79
CA TYR A 171 -17.08 0.47 -11.94
C TYR A 171 -17.99 0.72 -13.16
N SER A 172 -19.18 1.29 -12.96
CA SER A 172 -20.13 1.59 -14.04
C SER A 172 -19.77 2.82 -14.85
N ILE A 173 -18.87 3.67 -14.35
CA ILE A 173 -18.57 4.97 -14.95
C ILE A 173 -17.46 4.81 -15.99
N GLN A 174 -17.77 5.21 -17.21
CA GLN A 174 -16.81 5.39 -18.28
C GLN A 174 -16.94 6.81 -18.80
N HIS A 175 -15.88 7.61 -18.65
CA HIS A 175 -15.84 8.99 -19.09
C HIS A 175 -14.70 9.20 -20.08
N LYS A 176 -15.00 9.63 -21.34
CA LYS A 176 -14.01 9.69 -22.41
C LYS A 176 -13.29 8.33 -22.59
N ASN A 177 -11.95 8.32 -22.53
CA ASN A 177 -11.14 7.10 -22.52
C ASN A 177 -10.85 6.58 -21.11
N GLY A 178 -11.40 7.22 -20.07
CA GLY A 178 -11.20 6.88 -18.67
C GLY A 178 -12.15 5.78 -18.19
N ALA A 179 -11.65 4.93 -17.30
CA ALA A 179 -12.44 3.99 -16.52
C ALA A 179 -11.66 3.62 -15.27
N ILE A 180 -12.32 3.54 -14.13
CA ILE A 180 -11.71 2.92 -12.94
C ILE A 180 -11.77 1.41 -13.15
N ARG A 181 -10.59 0.80 -13.16
CA ARG A 181 -10.41 -0.63 -13.48
C ARG A 181 -10.13 -1.46 -12.24
N ARG A 182 -9.87 -0.82 -11.10
CA ARG A 182 -9.61 -1.47 -9.81
C ARG A 182 -9.96 -0.57 -8.63
N VAL A 183 -10.69 -1.15 -7.66
CA VAL A 183 -11.05 -0.52 -6.39
C VAL A 183 -10.47 -1.37 -5.26
N ASN A 184 -9.51 -0.83 -4.50
CA ASN A 184 -9.10 -1.36 -3.21
C ASN A 184 -10.04 -0.80 -2.14
N VAL A 185 -10.19 -1.50 -1.03
CA VAL A 185 -11.14 -1.14 0.01
C VAL A 185 -10.44 -1.03 1.35
N ASN A 186 -10.54 0.13 1.98
CA ASN A 186 -10.08 0.40 3.33
C ASN A 186 -11.29 0.82 4.18
N ILE A 187 -11.94 -0.16 4.77
CA ILE A 187 -13.04 0.00 5.72
C ILE A 187 -12.74 -0.79 6.98
N ALA A 188 -13.42 -0.49 8.08
CA ALA A 188 -13.27 -1.18 9.35
C ALA A 188 -13.43 -2.71 9.24
N ALA A 189 -12.86 -3.43 10.19
CA ALA A 189 -13.01 -4.88 10.32
C ALA A 189 -14.50 -5.29 10.31
N THR A 190 -14.80 -6.37 9.56
CA THR A 190 -16.19 -6.82 9.40
C THR A 190 -16.30 -8.33 9.44
N THR A 191 -17.46 -8.87 9.11
CA THR A 191 -17.75 -10.31 9.15
C THR A 191 -17.26 -11.04 7.90
N VAL A 192 -17.03 -12.35 8.00
CA VAL A 192 -16.70 -13.23 6.86
C VAL A 192 -17.73 -13.08 5.72
N GLU A 193 -19.02 -12.97 6.06
CA GLU A 193 -20.07 -12.79 5.06
C GLU A 193 -19.92 -11.46 4.29
N ASN A 194 -19.64 -10.37 5.00
CA ASN A 194 -19.41 -9.07 4.36
C ASN A 194 -18.15 -9.09 3.47
N TYR A 195 -17.08 -9.75 3.92
CA TYR A 195 -15.89 -9.95 3.08
C TYR A 195 -16.21 -10.77 1.81
N ARG A 196 -17.09 -11.78 1.91
CA ARG A 196 -17.54 -12.53 0.74
C ARG A 196 -18.30 -11.66 -0.25
N LYS A 197 -19.20 -10.78 0.25
CA LYS A 197 -19.90 -9.78 -0.59
C LYS A 197 -18.92 -8.82 -1.28
N LEU A 198 -17.88 -8.36 -0.57
CA LEU A 198 -16.83 -7.52 -1.15
C LEU A 198 -16.03 -8.25 -2.24
N LYS A 199 -15.71 -9.53 -2.03
CA LYS A 199 -15.08 -10.39 -3.05
C LYS A 199 -15.95 -10.50 -4.29
N GLU A 200 -17.24 -10.76 -4.12
CA GLU A 200 -18.22 -10.86 -5.21
C GLU A 200 -18.39 -9.52 -5.97
N ALA A 201 -18.27 -8.39 -5.28
CA ALA A 201 -18.23 -7.05 -5.89
C ALA A 201 -16.97 -6.77 -6.72
N GLY A 202 -15.97 -7.66 -6.67
CA GLY A 202 -14.77 -7.59 -7.47
C GLY A 202 -13.74 -6.57 -6.95
N ILE A 203 -13.60 -6.44 -5.64
CA ILE A 203 -12.58 -5.56 -5.07
C ILE A 203 -11.16 -6.05 -5.38
N GLY A 204 -10.20 -5.16 -5.21
CA GLY A 204 -8.78 -5.44 -5.21
C GLY A 204 -8.29 -5.98 -3.87
N THR A 205 -7.38 -5.25 -3.31
CA THR A 205 -6.85 -5.51 -1.98
C THR A 205 -7.81 -4.98 -0.93
N TYR A 206 -8.12 -5.79 0.08
CA TYR A 206 -8.68 -5.30 1.33
C TYR A 206 -7.54 -4.78 2.20
N ILE A 207 -7.61 -3.54 2.63
CA ILE A 207 -6.57 -2.86 3.40
C ILE A 207 -7.14 -2.52 4.78
N LEU A 208 -6.42 -2.88 5.83
CA LEU A 208 -6.73 -2.45 7.19
C LEU A 208 -5.43 -2.22 7.96
N PHE A 209 -5.27 -1.02 8.49
CA PHE A 209 -4.13 -0.73 9.34
C PHE A 209 -4.42 -1.21 10.77
N GLN A 210 -3.43 -1.91 11.35
CA GLN A 210 -3.50 -2.30 12.76
C GLN A 210 -3.45 -1.08 13.67
N GLU A 211 -2.89 0.01 13.21
CA GLU A 211 -2.58 1.25 13.90
C GLU A 211 -1.44 1.04 14.92
N THR A 212 -1.65 0.22 15.95
CA THR A 212 -0.62 -0.26 16.88
C THR A 212 -0.84 -1.74 17.21
N TYR A 213 0.24 -2.49 17.35
CA TYR A 213 0.23 -3.89 17.78
C TYR A 213 0.27 -4.03 19.31
N ASN A 214 0.59 -2.97 20.06
CA ASN A 214 0.55 -2.98 21.51
C ASN A 214 -0.90 -2.91 21.98
N LYS A 215 -1.40 -4.02 22.55
CA LYS A 215 -2.81 -4.14 22.98
C LYS A 215 -3.20 -3.11 24.04
N GLU A 216 -2.31 -2.78 24.98
CA GLU A 216 -2.58 -1.78 26.03
C GLU A 216 -2.72 -0.40 25.41
N SER A 217 -1.74 0.04 24.63
CA SER A 217 -1.79 1.31 23.87
C SER A 217 -2.97 1.34 22.89
N TYR A 218 -3.29 0.22 22.24
CA TYR A 218 -4.44 0.12 21.34
C TYR A 218 -5.76 0.46 22.04
N LEU A 219 -6.00 -0.08 23.24
CA LEU A 219 -7.22 0.17 24.00
C LEU A 219 -7.32 1.64 24.46
N GLU A 220 -6.20 2.25 24.82
CA GLU A 220 -6.14 3.68 25.16
C GLU A 220 -6.40 4.58 23.94
N LEU A 221 -5.83 4.23 22.78
CA LEU A 221 -5.99 4.97 21.54
C LEU A 221 -7.39 4.80 20.90
N HIS A 222 -8.12 3.74 21.26
CA HIS A 222 -9.48 3.46 20.78
C HIS A 222 -10.47 3.34 21.97
N PRO A 223 -10.69 4.41 22.73
CA PRO A 223 -11.42 4.31 24.02
C PRO A 223 -12.89 3.92 23.88
N THR A 224 -13.49 4.10 22.70
CA THR A 224 -14.92 3.82 22.47
C THR A 224 -15.19 3.39 21.04
N GLY A 225 -16.30 2.67 20.85
CA GLY A 225 -16.77 2.20 19.56
C GLY A 225 -16.32 0.77 19.23
N PRO A 226 -16.79 0.20 18.11
CA PRO A 226 -16.45 -1.16 17.69
C PRO A 226 -14.95 -1.41 17.53
N LYS A 227 -14.20 -0.42 17.06
CA LYS A 227 -12.74 -0.52 16.89
C LYS A 227 -11.97 -0.71 18.20
N HIS A 228 -12.61 -0.52 19.39
CA HIS A 228 -12.03 -0.84 20.69
C HIS A 228 -11.70 -2.32 20.86
N ASP A 229 -12.36 -3.22 20.13
CA ASP A 229 -12.11 -4.66 20.20
C ASP A 229 -10.82 -4.99 19.43
N TYR A 230 -9.71 -5.04 20.16
CA TYR A 230 -8.38 -5.34 19.63
C TYR A 230 -8.33 -6.70 18.91
N ASP A 231 -8.87 -7.74 19.54
CA ASP A 231 -8.77 -9.09 19.01
C ASP A 231 -9.57 -9.21 17.71
N TYR A 232 -10.81 -8.69 17.70
CA TYR A 232 -11.63 -8.63 16.49
C TYR A 232 -10.97 -7.84 15.35
N HIS A 233 -10.29 -6.74 15.68
CA HIS A 233 -9.59 -5.92 14.68
C HIS A 233 -8.35 -6.66 14.14
N THR A 234 -7.52 -7.22 15.02
CA THR A 234 -6.26 -7.89 14.66
C THR A 234 -6.50 -9.15 13.81
N GLU A 235 -7.59 -9.88 14.07
CA GLU A 235 -7.99 -11.10 13.33
C GLU A 235 -8.79 -10.80 12.03
N ALA A 236 -8.88 -9.54 11.62
CA ALA A 236 -9.69 -9.15 10.45
C ALA A 236 -9.20 -9.73 9.14
N MET A 237 -7.88 -9.87 8.96
CA MET A 237 -7.31 -10.42 7.73
C MET A 237 -7.63 -11.90 7.55
N ASP A 238 -7.66 -12.69 8.64
CA ASP A 238 -8.08 -14.10 8.61
C ASP A 238 -9.52 -14.22 8.13
N ARG A 239 -10.42 -13.39 8.71
CA ARG A 239 -11.82 -13.37 8.29
C ARG A 239 -11.99 -12.91 6.85
N ALA A 240 -11.16 -11.97 6.38
CA ALA A 240 -11.18 -11.52 5.00
C ALA A 240 -10.79 -12.64 4.04
N MET A 241 -9.74 -13.38 4.36
CA MET A 241 -9.27 -14.52 3.55
C MET A 241 -10.24 -15.71 3.62
N GLU A 242 -10.86 -15.97 4.77
CA GLU A 242 -11.97 -16.93 4.89
C GLU A 242 -13.17 -16.53 4.02
N GLY A 243 -13.45 -15.23 3.90
CA GLY A 243 -14.45 -14.66 3.00
C GLY A 243 -14.07 -14.74 1.51
N GLY A 244 -12.88 -15.24 1.19
CA GLY A 244 -12.39 -15.44 -0.18
C GLY A 244 -11.64 -14.26 -0.78
N ILE A 245 -11.27 -13.26 0.03
CA ILE A 245 -10.40 -12.17 -0.43
C ILE A 245 -8.98 -12.72 -0.57
N ASP A 246 -8.44 -12.67 -1.78
CA ASP A 246 -7.12 -13.24 -2.09
C ASP A 246 -5.96 -12.32 -1.68
N ASP A 247 -6.19 -11.02 -1.69
CA ASP A 247 -5.15 -10.02 -1.50
C ASP A 247 -5.49 -9.11 -0.32
N VAL A 248 -4.70 -9.18 0.75
CA VAL A 248 -4.85 -8.34 1.95
C VAL A 248 -3.66 -7.38 2.10
N GLY A 249 -3.91 -6.21 2.69
CA GLY A 249 -2.92 -5.18 2.92
C GLY A 249 -2.79 -4.79 4.39
N LEU A 250 -1.59 -4.94 4.93
CA LEU A 250 -1.24 -4.55 6.30
C LEU A 250 -0.75 -3.10 6.36
N GLY A 251 -0.72 -2.55 7.57
CA GLY A 251 -0.09 -1.27 7.87
C GLY A 251 -0.06 -1.00 9.35
N VAL A 252 0.84 -0.12 9.74
CA VAL A 252 0.97 0.42 11.09
C VAL A 252 1.04 1.94 10.98
N LEU A 253 0.38 2.65 11.88
CA LEU A 253 0.52 4.10 11.97
C LEU A 253 1.69 4.44 12.90
N PHE A 254 2.88 4.55 12.33
CA PHE A 254 4.08 4.84 13.09
C PHE A 254 4.01 6.22 13.77
N GLY A 255 4.40 6.26 15.03
CA GLY A 255 4.34 7.45 15.88
C GLY A 255 3.32 7.36 17.00
N LEU A 256 2.43 6.35 17.01
CA LEU A 256 1.50 6.09 18.11
C LEU A 256 2.16 5.32 19.26
N GLU A 257 3.05 4.38 18.94
CA GLU A 257 3.79 3.54 19.89
C GLU A 257 5.27 3.44 19.45
N GLY A 258 6.11 2.82 20.27
CA GLY A 258 7.52 2.61 19.96
C GLY A 258 7.74 1.82 18.68
N TYR A 259 8.48 2.38 17.74
CA TYR A 259 8.61 1.81 16.39
C TYR A 259 9.20 0.40 16.34
N GLN A 260 10.04 0.02 17.32
CA GLN A 260 10.59 -1.33 17.39
C GLN A 260 9.50 -2.35 17.70
N TYR A 261 8.56 -1.99 18.58
CA TYR A 261 7.41 -2.83 18.92
C TYR A 261 6.49 -3.02 17.72
N GLU A 262 6.16 -1.90 17.07
CA GLU A 262 5.30 -1.89 15.88
C GLU A 262 5.90 -2.68 14.72
N PHE A 263 7.19 -2.53 14.50
CA PHE A 263 7.89 -3.26 13.44
C PHE A 263 7.90 -4.77 13.70
N ALA A 264 8.22 -5.20 14.93
CA ALA A 264 8.20 -6.62 15.30
C ALA A 264 6.78 -7.21 15.13
N GLY A 265 5.74 -6.52 15.62
CA GLY A 265 4.35 -6.93 15.45
C GLY A 265 3.92 -7.02 13.98
N LEU A 266 4.34 -6.08 13.14
CA LEU A 266 4.07 -6.10 11.71
C LEU A 266 4.72 -7.30 11.01
N MET A 267 5.96 -7.64 11.37
CA MET A 267 6.64 -8.82 10.84
C MET A 267 5.98 -10.12 11.31
N MET A 268 5.58 -10.19 12.58
CA MET A 268 4.85 -11.35 13.10
C MET A 268 3.49 -11.53 12.42
N HIS A 269 2.78 -10.45 12.10
CA HIS A 269 1.52 -10.54 11.36
C HIS A 269 1.74 -11.04 9.91
N ALA A 270 2.81 -10.59 9.25
CA ALA A 270 3.18 -11.11 7.94
C ALA A 270 3.54 -12.60 7.98
N GLU A 271 4.29 -13.05 8.98
CA GLU A 271 4.60 -14.47 9.24
C GLU A 271 3.34 -15.30 9.48
N HIS A 272 2.40 -14.75 10.27
CA HIS A 272 1.13 -15.38 10.55
C HIS A 272 0.33 -15.66 9.29
N LEU A 273 0.16 -14.66 8.41
CA LEU A 273 -0.57 -14.81 7.15
C LEU A 273 0.07 -15.88 6.25
N GLU A 274 1.41 -15.92 6.15
CA GLU A 274 2.09 -17.00 5.42
C GLU A 274 1.90 -18.37 6.07
N ALA A 275 1.96 -18.45 7.39
CA ALA A 275 1.88 -19.71 8.12
C ALA A 275 0.48 -20.34 8.08
N VAL A 276 -0.57 -19.51 8.07
CA VAL A 276 -1.99 -19.96 8.08
C VAL A 276 -2.53 -20.10 6.66
N HIS A 277 -2.28 -19.13 5.81
CA HIS A 277 -2.92 -19.03 4.49
C HIS A 277 -1.98 -19.41 3.32
N GLY A 278 -0.69 -19.62 3.59
CA GLY A 278 0.31 -19.91 2.55
C GLY A 278 0.71 -18.68 1.72
N VAL A 279 0.05 -17.56 1.92
CA VAL A 279 0.32 -16.27 1.26
C VAL A 279 0.45 -15.16 2.29
N GLY A 280 1.52 -14.39 2.19
CA GLY A 280 1.70 -13.21 3.03
C GLY A 280 0.96 -11.97 2.50
N PRO A 281 1.19 -10.80 3.10
CA PRO A 281 0.50 -9.58 2.71
C PRO A 281 0.82 -9.17 1.27
N HIS A 282 -0.23 -8.91 0.49
CA HIS A 282 -0.10 -8.36 -0.87
C HIS A 282 0.55 -6.97 -0.84
N THR A 283 0.18 -6.16 0.16
CA THR A 283 0.79 -4.86 0.39
C THR A 283 1.08 -4.60 1.86
N ILE A 284 2.11 -3.78 2.11
CA ILE A 284 2.39 -3.17 3.41
C ILE A 284 2.45 -1.66 3.23
N SER A 285 1.62 -0.94 3.97
CA SER A 285 1.63 0.52 4.02
C SER A 285 2.43 1.02 5.22
N VAL A 286 3.18 2.09 5.02
CA VAL A 286 4.04 2.69 6.05
C VAL A 286 3.65 4.15 6.33
N PRO A 287 2.46 4.43 6.90
CA PRO A 287 2.07 5.77 7.29
C PRO A 287 2.74 6.19 8.60
N ARG A 288 3.01 7.51 8.74
CA ARG A 288 3.34 8.16 10.02
C ARG A 288 2.19 9.04 10.47
N VAL A 289 2.07 9.27 11.78
CA VAL A 289 1.14 10.26 12.31
C VAL A 289 1.50 11.63 11.75
N LYS A 290 0.50 12.34 11.23
CA LYS A 290 0.61 13.70 10.70
C LYS A 290 -0.47 14.58 11.30
N HIS A 291 -0.26 15.87 11.23
CA HIS A 291 -1.26 16.85 11.64
C HIS A 291 -2.58 16.67 10.87
N ALA A 292 -3.67 16.87 11.57
CA ALA A 292 -5.02 16.94 11.02
C ALA A 292 -5.90 17.79 11.93
N ASP A 293 -7.16 18.05 11.55
CA ASP A 293 -8.11 18.75 12.41
C ASP A 293 -8.28 18.01 13.75
N ASP A 294 -8.14 18.72 14.86
CA ASP A 294 -8.19 18.18 16.25
C ASP A 294 -7.10 17.11 16.56
N ILE A 295 -6.09 16.96 15.72
CA ILE A 295 -4.97 15.99 15.90
C ILE A 295 -3.64 16.73 15.86
N ASP A 296 -2.94 16.71 16.98
CA ASP A 296 -1.57 17.20 17.11
C ASP A 296 -0.60 16.00 17.18
N PRO A 297 0.29 15.81 16.19
CA PRO A 297 1.29 14.74 16.22
C PRO A 297 2.23 14.82 17.43
N GLU A 298 2.46 16.02 17.98
CA GLU A 298 3.32 16.21 19.15
C GLU A 298 2.67 15.70 20.45
N ALA A 299 1.35 15.43 20.43
CA ALA A 299 0.68 14.79 21.55
C ALA A 299 1.05 13.30 21.71
N PHE A 300 1.72 12.71 20.72
CA PHE A 300 2.19 11.32 20.74
C PHE A 300 3.71 11.31 20.90
N ASP A 301 4.22 10.76 22.00
CA ASP A 301 5.65 10.77 22.40
C ASP A 301 6.56 9.90 21.50
N ASN A 302 6.05 9.31 20.44
CA ASN A 302 6.72 8.34 19.59
C ASN A 302 6.95 8.83 18.15
N SER A 303 7.11 10.14 17.97
CA SER A 303 7.37 10.71 16.64
C SER A 303 8.64 10.12 16.00
N LEU A 304 8.59 9.90 14.68
CA LEU A 304 9.62 9.18 13.94
C LEU A 304 10.45 10.14 13.08
N ALA A 305 11.76 10.16 13.32
CA ALA A 305 12.70 10.87 12.44
C ALA A 305 12.80 10.18 11.06
N ASP A 306 13.16 10.94 10.04
CA ASP A 306 13.18 10.46 8.65
C ASP A 306 14.18 9.32 8.45
N ASP A 307 15.36 9.36 9.08
CA ASP A 307 16.39 8.32 9.00
C ASP A 307 15.90 6.96 9.57
N ILE A 308 15.17 6.99 10.67
CA ILE A 308 14.54 5.77 11.23
C ILE A 308 13.43 5.27 10.31
N PHE A 309 12.64 6.17 9.74
CA PHE A 309 11.58 5.82 8.82
C PHE A 309 12.11 5.18 7.53
N GLU A 310 13.19 5.74 6.97
CA GLU A 310 13.91 5.16 5.84
C GLU A 310 14.41 3.74 6.15
N LYS A 311 14.98 3.54 7.33
CA LYS A 311 15.49 2.25 7.78
C LYS A 311 14.36 1.22 7.97
N ILE A 312 13.21 1.62 8.53
CA ILE A 312 12.02 0.77 8.62
C ILE A 312 11.61 0.27 7.23
N ALA A 313 11.54 1.17 6.23
CA ALA A 313 11.18 0.79 4.87
C ALA A 313 12.17 -0.20 4.25
N ALA A 314 13.47 0.04 4.41
CA ALA A 314 14.49 -0.89 3.94
C ALA A 314 14.37 -2.26 4.60
N CYS A 315 14.18 -2.32 5.92
CA CYS A 315 14.03 -3.57 6.67
C CYS A 315 12.76 -4.34 6.25
N ILE A 316 11.62 -3.66 6.04
CA ILE A 316 10.39 -4.31 5.52
C ILE A 316 10.65 -4.92 4.15
N ARG A 317 11.31 -4.19 3.23
CA ARG A 317 11.64 -4.71 1.89
C ARG A 317 12.53 -5.94 1.97
N ILE A 318 13.50 -5.96 2.86
CA ILE A 318 14.42 -7.10 3.05
C ILE A 318 13.67 -8.29 3.67
N ALA A 319 12.84 -8.04 4.69
CA ALA A 319 12.13 -9.09 5.41
C ALA A 319 10.99 -9.73 4.62
N VAL A 320 10.23 -8.93 3.86
CA VAL A 320 9.07 -9.38 3.07
C VAL A 320 9.28 -9.00 1.60
N PRO A 321 10.19 -9.69 0.89
CA PRO A 321 10.72 -9.25 -0.40
C PRO A 321 9.69 -9.14 -1.52
N TYR A 322 8.61 -9.91 -1.46
CA TYR A 322 7.55 -9.97 -2.48
C TYR A 322 6.43 -8.95 -2.27
N THR A 323 6.31 -8.32 -1.09
CA THR A 323 5.17 -7.43 -0.78
C THR A 323 5.23 -6.12 -1.58
N GLY A 324 4.06 -5.59 -1.96
CA GLY A 324 3.95 -4.22 -2.47
C GLY A 324 4.06 -3.24 -1.31
N MET A 325 5.02 -2.31 -1.35
CA MET A 325 5.15 -1.29 -0.30
C MET A 325 4.55 0.02 -0.75
N ILE A 326 3.72 0.61 0.11
CA ILE A 326 2.93 1.80 -0.19
C ILE A 326 3.38 2.98 0.68
N ILE A 327 3.59 4.13 0.04
CA ILE A 327 3.71 5.42 0.70
C ILE A 327 2.72 6.42 0.09
N SER A 328 2.07 7.21 0.94
CA SER A 328 1.05 8.15 0.51
C SER A 328 1.59 9.60 0.40
N THR A 329 0.72 10.51 -0.03
CA THR A 329 0.95 11.95 -0.06
C THR A 329 1.02 12.61 1.32
N ARG A 330 0.92 11.84 2.43
CA ARG A 330 1.30 12.28 3.78
C ARG A 330 2.72 12.79 3.86
N GLU A 331 3.61 12.16 3.08
CA GLU A 331 5.03 12.45 3.09
C GLU A 331 5.38 13.47 1.99
N SER A 332 6.41 14.27 2.28
CA SER A 332 6.94 15.23 1.32
C SER A 332 7.55 14.54 0.09
N GLN A 333 7.74 15.30 -0.98
CA GLN A 333 8.39 14.80 -2.18
C GLN A 333 9.76 14.20 -1.88
N GLU A 334 10.57 14.87 -1.05
CA GLU A 334 11.93 14.43 -0.69
C GLU A 334 11.94 13.08 0.03
N VAL A 335 11.06 12.91 1.02
CA VAL A 335 10.91 11.64 1.74
C VAL A 335 10.44 10.55 0.80
N ARG A 336 9.44 10.83 -0.05
CA ARG A 336 8.92 9.87 -1.02
C ARG A 336 9.98 9.41 -2.01
N GLU A 337 10.86 10.33 -2.47
CA GLU A 337 11.97 10.01 -3.37
C GLU A 337 12.94 9.01 -2.74
N LYS A 338 13.38 9.26 -1.52
CA LYS A 338 14.24 8.34 -0.77
C LYS A 338 13.57 6.98 -0.55
N MET A 339 12.31 6.97 -0.17
CA MET A 339 11.53 5.74 0.05
C MET A 339 11.35 4.90 -1.21
N LEU A 340 11.24 5.53 -2.39
CA LEU A 340 11.24 4.84 -3.68
C LEU A 340 12.55 4.07 -3.91
N HIS A 341 13.69 4.60 -3.50
CA HIS A 341 14.97 3.89 -3.58
C HIS A 341 15.09 2.76 -2.55
N LEU A 342 14.40 2.86 -1.41
CA LEU A 342 14.47 1.90 -0.30
C LEU A 342 13.47 0.76 -0.38
N GLY A 343 12.67 0.67 -1.44
CA GLY A 343 11.81 -0.49 -1.61
C GLY A 343 10.34 -0.19 -1.90
N VAL A 344 9.88 1.05 -1.74
CA VAL A 344 8.50 1.43 -2.07
C VAL A 344 8.22 1.20 -3.56
N SER A 345 7.08 0.59 -3.87
CA SER A 345 6.67 0.21 -5.22
C SER A 345 5.29 0.74 -5.62
N GLN A 346 4.57 1.37 -4.70
CA GLN A 346 3.25 1.95 -4.94
C GLN A 346 3.14 3.31 -4.23
N ILE A 347 2.57 4.29 -4.93
CA ILE A 347 2.33 5.62 -4.37
C ILE A 347 0.94 6.14 -4.74
N SER A 348 0.36 6.93 -3.85
CA SER A 348 -0.78 7.76 -4.23
C SER A 348 -0.30 9.05 -4.92
N GLY A 349 -1.10 9.60 -5.82
CA GLY A 349 -0.79 10.85 -6.53
C GLY A 349 -2.01 11.74 -6.66
N ALA A 350 -1.82 13.05 -6.59
CA ALA A 350 -2.89 14.05 -6.64
C ALA A 350 -4.01 13.79 -5.63
N SER A 351 -3.66 13.31 -4.42
CA SER A 351 -4.63 12.85 -3.42
C SER A 351 -5.46 14.00 -2.85
N ARG A 352 -6.73 13.71 -2.60
CA ARG A 352 -7.63 14.46 -1.73
C ARG A 352 -8.03 13.57 -0.56
N THR A 353 -7.93 14.07 0.66
CA THR A 353 -8.21 13.30 1.89
C THR A 353 -9.49 13.76 2.58
N SER A 354 -10.25 14.62 1.92
CA SER A 354 -11.59 15.06 2.28
C SER A 354 -12.67 14.32 1.49
N VAL A 355 -13.86 14.20 2.06
CA VAL A 355 -15.04 13.62 1.40
C VAL A 355 -15.56 14.62 0.36
N GLY A 356 -15.58 14.22 -0.93
CA GLY A 356 -16.01 15.10 -2.03
C GLY A 356 -14.92 16.05 -2.54
N GLY A 357 -13.65 15.83 -2.15
CA GLY A 357 -12.57 16.79 -2.40
C GLY A 357 -12.06 16.87 -3.84
N TYR A 358 -12.45 15.98 -4.75
CA TYR A 358 -11.99 16.04 -6.15
C TYR A 358 -12.86 16.96 -7.01
N THR A 359 -14.10 17.25 -6.61
CA THR A 359 -15.00 18.15 -7.30
C THR A 359 -15.01 19.57 -6.70
N GLU A 360 -14.39 19.78 -5.55
CA GLU A 360 -14.29 21.08 -4.90
C GLU A 360 -13.13 21.91 -5.47
N GLU A 361 -13.40 23.18 -5.84
CA GLU A 361 -12.37 24.10 -6.36
C GLU A 361 -11.46 24.62 -5.24
N GLU A 362 -12.00 24.85 -4.04
CA GLU A 362 -11.27 25.26 -2.85
C GLU A 362 -11.11 24.07 -1.89
N ARG A 363 -9.91 23.90 -1.34
CA ARG A 363 -9.63 22.85 -0.34
C ARG A 363 -10.09 23.30 1.03
N PRO A 364 -11.17 22.76 1.59
CA PRO A 364 -11.46 22.98 3.00
C PRO A 364 -10.49 22.13 3.85
N HIS A 365 -9.49 22.76 4.44
CA HIS A 365 -8.52 22.11 5.33
C HIS A 365 -9.14 21.46 6.56
N ASP A 366 -10.37 21.86 6.92
CA ASP A 366 -11.12 21.42 8.10
C ASP A 366 -11.90 20.11 7.93
N SER A 367 -11.79 19.44 6.77
CA SER A 367 -12.45 18.16 6.48
C SER A 367 -11.52 17.04 6.05
N GLU A 368 -10.21 17.31 5.95
CA GLU A 368 -9.20 16.34 5.56
C GLU A 368 -8.93 15.34 6.69
N GLN A 369 -8.73 14.07 6.35
CA GLN A 369 -8.33 13.03 7.32
C GLN A 369 -6.90 13.28 7.85
N PHE A 370 -6.04 13.85 7.03
CA PHE A 370 -4.69 14.31 7.37
C PHE A 370 -4.22 15.32 6.34
N ASP A 371 -3.28 16.16 6.75
CA ASP A 371 -2.69 17.16 5.88
C ASP A 371 -1.87 16.49 4.76
N VAL A 372 -2.14 16.89 3.53
CA VAL A 372 -1.43 16.39 2.33
C VAL A 372 -0.15 17.19 2.15
N SER A 373 1.02 16.55 2.36
CA SER A 373 2.32 17.21 2.19
C SER A 373 2.72 17.33 0.71
N ASP A 374 2.47 16.30 -0.10
CA ASP A 374 2.72 16.33 -1.54
C ASP A 374 1.46 16.69 -2.31
N GLN A 375 1.36 17.95 -2.71
CA GLN A 375 0.16 18.54 -3.35
C GLN A 375 0.25 18.63 -4.87
N ARG A 376 1.28 18.02 -5.48
CA ARG A 376 1.47 18.05 -6.93
C ARG A 376 0.30 17.41 -7.68
N THR A 377 0.06 17.89 -8.90
CA THR A 377 -0.86 17.27 -9.84
C THR A 377 -0.38 15.87 -10.23
N LEU A 378 -1.25 15.04 -10.79
CA LEU A 378 -0.86 13.71 -11.24
C LEU A 378 0.19 13.79 -12.36
N ASP A 379 0.09 14.76 -13.26
CA ASP A 379 1.06 14.95 -14.36
C ASP A 379 2.45 15.30 -13.83
N GLU A 380 2.54 16.20 -12.85
CA GLU A 380 3.82 16.52 -12.18
C GLU A 380 4.42 15.31 -11.48
N VAL A 381 3.61 14.47 -10.82
CA VAL A 381 4.09 13.24 -10.17
C VAL A 381 4.55 12.21 -11.21
N VAL A 382 3.83 12.04 -12.30
CA VAL A 382 4.21 11.13 -13.39
C VAL A 382 5.51 11.60 -14.04
N ASN A 383 5.64 12.89 -14.32
CA ASN A 383 6.86 13.48 -14.87
C ASN A 383 8.07 13.25 -13.95
N TRP A 384 7.94 13.61 -12.67
CA TRP A 384 8.97 13.42 -11.65
C TRP A 384 9.43 11.95 -11.53
N LEU A 385 8.52 10.99 -11.54
CA LEU A 385 8.89 9.57 -11.50
C LEU A 385 9.74 9.17 -12.72
N MET A 386 9.38 9.67 -13.92
CA MET A 386 10.13 9.37 -15.14
C MET A 386 11.51 10.03 -15.16
N GLU A 387 11.65 11.24 -14.62
CA GLU A 387 12.95 11.91 -14.43
C GLU A 387 13.87 11.12 -13.49
N LEU A 388 13.31 10.48 -12.46
CA LEU A 388 14.04 9.58 -11.55
C LEU A 388 14.34 8.20 -12.18
N GLY A 389 13.89 7.94 -13.42
CA GLY A 389 14.08 6.66 -14.11
C GLY A 389 13.08 5.57 -13.74
N TYR A 390 11.98 5.92 -13.07
CA TYR A 390 10.88 5.01 -12.76
C TYR A 390 9.84 5.00 -13.88
N ILE A 391 9.05 3.93 -13.93
CA ILE A 391 7.93 3.74 -14.86
C ILE A 391 6.62 3.88 -14.08
N PRO A 392 5.92 5.03 -14.20
CA PRO A 392 4.57 5.15 -13.63
C PRO A 392 3.64 4.10 -14.24
N SER A 393 2.98 3.32 -13.40
CA SER A 393 2.13 2.19 -13.83
C SER A 393 0.70 2.36 -13.33
N PHE A 394 -0.23 2.41 -14.26
CA PHE A 394 -1.66 2.37 -13.99
C PHE A 394 -2.26 0.97 -14.23
N CYS A 395 -1.41 -0.06 -14.25
CA CYS A 395 -1.79 -1.43 -14.53
C CYS A 395 -2.72 -2.01 -13.46
N THR A 396 -3.77 -2.69 -13.93
CA THR A 396 -4.75 -3.41 -13.12
C THR A 396 -5.01 -4.82 -13.66
N ALA A 397 -4.10 -5.33 -14.50
CA ALA A 397 -4.32 -6.56 -15.26
C ALA A 397 -4.39 -7.80 -14.36
N CYS A 398 -3.57 -7.92 -13.33
CA CYS A 398 -3.48 -9.14 -12.51
C CYS A 398 -4.83 -9.60 -11.98
N TYR A 399 -5.61 -8.70 -11.44
CA TYR A 399 -6.94 -9.01 -10.91
C TYR A 399 -7.93 -9.49 -11.98
N ARG A 400 -7.85 -8.91 -13.17
CA ARG A 400 -8.77 -9.23 -14.28
C ARG A 400 -8.36 -10.48 -15.07
N GLU A 401 -7.10 -10.89 -14.93
CA GLU A 401 -6.53 -12.11 -15.53
C GLU A 401 -6.43 -13.26 -14.53
N GLY A 402 -7.10 -13.15 -13.37
CA GLY A 402 -7.08 -14.16 -12.32
C GLY A 402 -5.70 -14.44 -11.72
N ARG A 403 -4.82 -13.44 -11.74
CA ARG A 403 -3.52 -13.49 -11.07
C ARG A 403 -3.63 -12.79 -9.71
N THR A 404 -4.26 -13.48 -8.74
CA THR A 404 -4.46 -13.05 -7.36
C THR A 404 -4.09 -14.17 -6.40
N GLY A 405 -3.96 -13.91 -5.11
CA GLY A 405 -3.63 -14.89 -4.08
C GLY A 405 -2.39 -15.71 -4.41
N ASP A 406 -2.45 -17.02 -4.26
CA ASP A 406 -1.37 -17.97 -4.51
C ASP A 406 -0.73 -17.82 -5.89
N ARG A 407 -1.55 -17.65 -6.92
CA ARG A 407 -1.08 -17.49 -8.30
C ARG A 407 -0.27 -16.21 -8.47
N PHE A 408 -0.70 -15.12 -7.86
CA PHE A 408 0.05 -13.87 -7.85
C PHE A 408 1.34 -14.02 -7.05
N MET A 409 1.26 -14.56 -5.83
CA MET A 409 2.41 -14.72 -4.94
C MET A 409 3.48 -15.63 -5.51
N SER A 410 3.12 -16.73 -6.19
CA SER A 410 4.09 -17.60 -6.85
C SER A 410 4.86 -16.86 -7.95
N LEU A 411 4.18 -16.03 -8.73
CA LEU A 411 4.81 -15.19 -9.76
C LEU A 411 5.68 -14.08 -9.14
N CYS A 412 5.25 -13.50 -8.02
CA CYS A 412 6.03 -12.49 -7.29
C CYS A 412 7.27 -13.11 -6.66
N LYS A 413 7.13 -14.18 -5.89
CA LYS A 413 8.25 -14.86 -5.20
C LYS A 413 9.33 -15.37 -6.15
N THR A 414 9.03 -15.56 -7.42
CA THR A 414 9.97 -15.95 -8.47
C THR A 414 10.41 -14.80 -9.36
N GLY A 415 9.92 -13.58 -9.14
CA GLY A 415 10.16 -12.43 -10.02
C GLY A 415 9.53 -12.54 -11.43
N GLN A 416 8.89 -13.66 -11.76
CA GLN A 416 8.27 -13.88 -13.07
C GLN A 416 7.10 -12.93 -13.36
N ILE A 417 6.55 -12.31 -12.33
CA ILE A 417 5.51 -11.29 -12.48
C ILE A 417 5.97 -10.12 -13.36
N GLN A 418 7.26 -9.84 -13.45
CA GLN A 418 7.81 -8.79 -14.31
C GLN A 418 7.50 -9.05 -15.79
N ASN A 419 7.42 -10.31 -16.23
CA ASN A 419 7.12 -10.65 -17.63
C ASN A 419 5.75 -10.16 -18.11
N CYS A 420 4.80 -10.01 -17.18
CA CYS A 420 3.48 -9.41 -17.46
C CYS A 420 3.44 -7.93 -17.08
N CYS A 421 3.97 -7.61 -15.90
CA CYS A 421 3.82 -6.29 -15.31
C CYS A 421 4.64 -5.21 -16.04
N HIS A 422 5.83 -5.53 -16.56
CA HIS A 422 6.65 -4.56 -17.27
C HIS A 422 5.99 -4.10 -18.57
N PRO A 423 5.59 -4.98 -19.51
CA PRO A 423 4.86 -4.53 -20.70
C PRO A 423 3.50 -3.86 -20.36
N ASN A 424 2.78 -4.34 -19.35
CA ASN A 424 1.53 -3.70 -18.91
C ASN A 424 1.76 -2.27 -18.38
N ALA A 425 2.86 -2.03 -17.67
CA ALA A 425 3.21 -0.69 -17.21
C ALA A 425 3.44 0.26 -18.38
N LEU A 426 4.20 -0.17 -19.40
CA LEU A 426 4.48 0.63 -20.58
C LEU A 426 3.21 0.96 -21.39
N MET A 427 2.31 -0.01 -21.56
CA MET A 427 1.03 0.22 -22.23
C MET A 427 0.14 1.19 -21.46
N THR A 428 0.02 1.03 -20.15
CA THR A 428 -0.80 1.94 -19.34
C THR A 428 -0.19 3.33 -19.18
N LEU A 429 1.14 3.44 -19.16
CA LEU A 429 1.82 4.73 -19.26
C LEU A 429 1.55 5.39 -20.63
N CYS A 430 1.61 4.63 -21.72
CA CYS A 430 1.27 5.14 -23.05
C CYS A 430 -0.16 5.68 -23.12
N GLU A 431 -1.13 4.96 -22.52
CA GLU A 431 -2.51 5.47 -22.41
C GLU A 431 -2.56 6.81 -21.67
N TYR A 432 -1.84 6.92 -20.55
CA TYR A 432 -1.78 8.16 -19.78
C TYR A 432 -1.18 9.30 -20.61
N LEU A 433 -0.05 9.06 -21.27
CA LEU A 433 0.62 10.07 -22.09
C LEU A 433 -0.26 10.58 -23.22
N VAL A 434 -0.97 9.70 -23.90
CA VAL A 434 -1.83 10.08 -25.04
C VAL A 434 -3.04 10.88 -24.57
N ASP A 435 -3.67 10.46 -23.46
CA ASP A 435 -4.99 10.97 -23.11
C ASP A 435 -4.95 12.15 -22.12
N TYR A 436 -3.89 12.28 -21.28
CA TYR A 436 -3.90 13.19 -20.13
C TYR A 436 -2.66 14.06 -19.96
N ALA A 437 -1.51 13.63 -20.44
CA ALA A 437 -0.24 14.26 -20.12
C ALA A 437 -0.02 15.61 -20.84
N SER A 438 0.73 16.49 -20.20
CA SER A 438 1.29 17.70 -20.84
C SER A 438 2.32 17.33 -21.91
N GLU A 439 2.66 18.27 -22.79
CA GLU A 439 3.63 18.04 -23.86
C GLU A 439 5.03 17.69 -23.34
N ASP A 440 5.45 18.30 -22.23
CA ASP A 440 6.75 18.01 -21.61
C ASP A 440 6.78 16.58 -21.05
N THR A 441 5.72 16.17 -20.35
CA THR A 441 5.56 14.81 -19.82
C THR A 441 5.49 13.77 -20.95
N LYS A 442 4.78 14.07 -22.06
CA LYS A 442 4.74 13.21 -23.25
C LYS A 442 6.12 12.96 -23.82
N LYS A 443 6.93 14.00 -23.96
CA LYS A 443 8.26 13.90 -24.55
C LYS A 443 9.14 12.91 -23.77
N ILE A 444 9.27 13.12 -22.47
CA ILE A 444 10.05 12.23 -21.57
C ILE A 444 9.47 10.82 -21.57
N GLY A 445 8.14 10.72 -21.50
CA GLY A 445 7.45 9.45 -21.39
C GLY A 445 7.57 8.56 -22.62
N PHE A 446 7.47 9.11 -23.82
CA PHE A 446 7.63 8.32 -25.06
C PHE A 446 9.08 7.87 -25.26
N GLU A 447 10.08 8.70 -24.90
CA GLU A 447 11.48 8.29 -24.90
C GLU A 447 11.73 7.13 -23.92
N LEU A 448 11.16 7.22 -22.71
CA LEU A 448 11.24 6.15 -21.73
C LEU A 448 10.60 4.85 -22.22
N ILE A 449 9.40 4.92 -22.82
CA ILE A 449 8.70 3.74 -23.36
C ILE A 449 9.56 3.04 -24.42
N GLU A 450 10.13 3.78 -25.36
CA GLU A 450 10.99 3.19 -26.40
C GLU A 450 12.23 2.52 -25.82
N LYS A 451 12.88 3.15 -24.84
CA LYS A 451 14.03 2.57 -24.13
C LYS A 451 13.66 1.27 -23.41
N GLU A 452 12.52 1.27 -22.73
CA GLU A 452 12.09 0.14 -21.89
C GLU A 452 11.49 -1.02 -22.72
N LEU A 453 10.82 -0.74 -23.83
CA LEU A 453 10.39 -1.78 -24.79
C LEU A 453 11.57 -2.63 -25.27
N ASN A 454 12.73 -2.00 -25.53
CA ASN A 454 13.95 -2.69 -25.96
C ASN A 454 14.55 -3.60 -24.89
N LYS A 455 14.17 -3.45 -23.62
CA LYS A 455 14.64 -4.29 -22.50
C LYS A 455 13.78 -5.53 -22.27
N ILE A 456 12.62 -5.67 -22.95
CA ILE A 456 11.77 -6.87 -22.83
C ILE A 456 12.53 -8.08 -23.43
N PRO A 457 12.90 -9.09 -22.64
CA PRO A 457 13.82 -10.13 -23.10
C PRO A 457 13.17 -11.13 -24.07
N ASN A 458 11.87 -11.33 -24.02
CA ASN A 458 11.15 -12.20 -24.94
C ASN A 458 10.73 -11.45 -26.18
N ALA A 459 11.30 -11.78 -27.35
CA ALA A 459 11.05 -11.08 -28.61
C ALA A 459 9.56 -11.05 -29.02
N LYS A 460 8.82 -12.12 -28.75
CA LYS A 460 7.36 -12.16 -29.05
C LYS A 460 6.58 -11.20 -28.15
N ALA A 461 6.89 -11.19 -26.86
CA ALA A 461 6.27 -10.28 -25.89
C ALA A 461 6.64 -8.82 -26.22
N GLN A 462 7.89 -8.55 -26.60
CA GLN A 462 8.37 -7.25 -27.02
C GLN A 462 7.58 -6.76 -28.24
N GLN A 463 7.40 -7.61 -29.28
CA GLN A 463 6.65 -7.23 -30.47
C GLN A 463 5.17 -6.94 -30.16
N ILE A 464 4.52 -7.79 -29.35
CA ILE A 464 3.13 -7.55 -28.92
C ILE A 464 3.00 -6.22 -28.16
N ALA A 465 3.95 -5.93 -27.25
CA ALA A 465 3.95 -4.68 -26.51
C ALA A 465 4.11 -3.46 -27.45
N ARG A 466 4.98 -3.52 -28.47
CA ARG A 466 5.13 -2.49 -29.49
C ARG A 466 3.84 -2.27 -30.27
N ASP A 467 3.28 -3.33 -30.82
CA ASP A 467 2.05 -3.28 -31.60
C ASP A 467 0.90 -2.64 -30.80
N ASN A 468 0.80 -2.98 -29.51
CA ASN A 468 -0.19 -2.39 -28.62
C ASN A 468 0.09 -0.90 -28.32
N VAL A 469 1.34 -0.52 -28.07
CA VAL A 469 1.74 0.88 -27.88
C VAL A 469 1.42 1.70 -29.13
N ASP A 470 1.72 1.19 -30.33
CA ASP A 470 1.40 1.85 -31.60
C ASP A 470 -0.11 1.94 -31.82
N ALA A 471 -0.87 0.92 -31.45
CA ALA A 471 -2.33 0.95 -31.51
C ALA A 471 -2.93 1.99 -30.54
N ILE A 472 -2.38 2.17 -29.34
CA ILE A 472 -2.78 3.20 -28.38
C ILE A 472 -2.51 4.61 -28.98
N LYS A 473 -1.33 4.82 -29.58
CA LYS A 473 -0.96 6.11 -30.18
C LYS A 473 -1.81 6.48 -31.39
N SER A 474 -2.19 5.50 -32.21
CA SER A 474 -2.84 5.71 -33.51
C SER A 474 -4.36 5.54 -33.52
N SER A 475 -4.94 5.11 -32.42
CA SER A 475 -6.38 4.85 -32.33
C SER A 475 -6.95 5.15 -30.94
N ASN A 476 -8.26 4.98 -30.75
CA ASN A 476 -8.93 5.10 -29.45
C ASN A 476 -8.96 3.76 -28.69
N ARG A 477 -8.17 2.76 -29.10
CA ARG A 477 -8.09 1.48 -28.37
C ARG A 477 -7.29 1.65 -27.08
N ARG A 478 -7.84 1.19 -26.01
CA ARG A 478 -7.28 1.24 -24.66
C ARG A 478 -7.43 -0.13 -23.99
N ASP A 479 -6.84 -0.26 -22.80
CA ASP A 479 -7.01 -1.41 -21.94
C ASP A 479 -6.41 -2.72 -22.48
N PHE A 480 -5.27 -2.61 -23.16
CA PHE A 480 -4.49 -3.78 -23.54
C PHE A 480 -3.85 -4.44 -22.30
N ARG A 481 -3.75 -5.77 -22.33
CA ARG A 481 -3.24 -6.56 -21.20
C ARG A 481 -2.41 -7.76 -21.66
N PHE A 482 -1.38 -8.05 -20.86
CA PHE A 482 -0.62 -9.30 -20.88
C PHE A 482 -1.08 -10.26 -19.82
#